data_ce26c4e397dc136641a75cb962affd4c
#
_entry.id   ce26c4e397dc136641a75cb962affd4c
#
_cell.length_a   1.000
_cell.length_b   1.000
_cell.length_c   1.000
_cell.angle_alpha   90.00
_cell.angle_beta   90.00
_cell.angle_gamma   90.00
#
_symmetry.space_group_name_H-M   'P 1'
#
loop_
_entity.id
_entity.type
_entity.pdbx_description
1 polymer ?
#
loop_
_entity_poly.entity_id
_entity_poly.type
_entity_poly.pdbx_seq_one_letter_code
_entity_poly.pdbx_strand_id
1 'polypeptide(L)'
;MSLRFEWLVNHPQHSDTYAEWIHRQFAYEYAEQPLAEWQREFAAGQNNGDWSCLIALDGERLLGGAALARADLALRPDLGPWLACVFVSPQARGQGLAERLIDGISQAAKQRGFARFYLHTQNKQDYYAKRGWTVLERFRAWDNEQWLMVRDL
;
A
#
# COMPACT_ATOMS: atom_id res chain seq x y z
N MET A 1 -18.23 10.19 14.01
CA MET A 1 -16.94 9.99 13.31
C MET A 1 -16.87 10.93 12.11
N SER A 2 -15.78 11.66 11.99
CA SER A 2 -15.52 12.58 10.86
C SER A 2 -14.52 11.94 9.90
N LEU A 3 -15.00 10.95 9.14
CA LEU A 3 -14.14 10.15 8.26
C LEU A 3 -13.81 10.91 6.98
N ARG A 4 -12.50 11.02 6.68
CA ARG A 4 -11.98 11.63 5.46
C ARG A 4 -10.93 10.74 4.83
N PHE A 5 -10.82 10.81 3.51
CA PHE A 5 -9.74 10.18 2.75
C PHE A 5 -8.93 11.28 2.08
N GLU A 6 -7.64 11.35 2.40
CA GLU A 6 -6.76 12.44 1.99
C GLU A 6 -5.44 11.88 1.46
N TRP A 7 -4.81 12.62 0.55
CA TRP A 7 -3.47 12.25 0.11
C TRP A 7 -2.45 12.65 1.17
N LEU A 8 -1.60 11.72 1.54
CA LEU A 8 -0.60 11.92 2.60
C LEU A 8 0.33 13.11 2.33
N VAL A 9 0.64 13.37 1.06
CA VAL A 9 1.50 14.50 0.68
C VAL A 9 0.97 15.82 1.21
N ASN A 10 -0.35 15.95 1.38
CA ASN A 10 -0.99 17.16 1.91
C ASN A 10 -1.10 17.15 3.44
N HIS A 11 -0.69 16.05 4.09
CA HIS A 11 -0.76 15.88 5.55
C HIS A 11 0.54 15.25 6.05
N PRO A 12 1.70 15.91 5.82
CA PRO A 12 3.01 15.30 6.12
C PRO A 12 3.23 14.96 7.59
N GLN A 13 2.46 15.55 8.49
CA GLN A 13 2.52 15.23 9.92
C GLN A 13 2.22 13.75 10.23
N HIS A 14 1.54 13.05 9.32
CA HIS A 14 1.22 11.62 9.47
C HIS A 14 2.22 10.68 8.81
N SER A 15 3.18 11.21 8.07
CA SER A 15 4.10 10.38 7.27
C SER A 15 4.94 9.43 8.13
N ASP A 16 5.57 9.94 9.18
CA ASP A 16 6.44 9.11 10.02
C ASP A 16 5.66 8.01 10.76
N THR A 17 4.46 8.34 11.23
CA THR A 17 3.60 7.36 11.90
C THR A 17 3.17 6.26 10.94
N TYR A 18 2.73 6.63 9.75
CA TYR A 18 2.29 5.64 8.77
C TYR A 18 3.47 4.77 8.31
N ALA A 19 4.63 5.37 8.06
CA ALA A 19 5.83 4.63 7.71
C ALA A 19 6.22 3.63 8.81
N GLU A 20 6.09 4.00 10.08
CA GLU A 20 6.35 3.08 11.20
C GLU A 20 5.37 1.91 11.19
N TRP A 21 4.09 2.15 10.96
CA TRP A 21 3.09 1.09 10.87
C TRP A 21 3.45 0.09 9.76
N ILE A 22 3.85 0.58 8.59
CA ILE A 22 4.24 -0.27 7.46
C ILE A 22 5.52 -1.05 7.78
N HIS A 23 6.51 -0.40 8.35
CA HIS A 23 7.76 -1.04 8.75
C HIS A 23 7.52 -2.20 9.73
N ARG A 24 6.61 -2.00 10.67
CA ARG A 24 6.24 -3.02 11.65
C ARG A 24 5.43 -4.15 11.02
N GLN A 25 4.42 -3.81 10.21
CA GLN A 25 3.53 -4.79 9.57
C GLN A 25 4.28 -5.69 8.61
N PHE A 26 5.23 -5.13 7.86
CA PHE A 26 5.99 -5.84 6.83
C PHE A 26 7.45 -6.00 7.26
N ALA A 27 7.69 -6.24 8.54
CA ALA A 27 9.05 -6.31 9.10
C ALA A 27 9.94 -7.33 8.37
N TYR A 28 9.37 -8.41 7.85
CA TYR A 28 10.13 -9.41 7.09
C TYR A 28 10.72 -8.84 5.79
N GLU A 29 10.09 -7.81 5.20
CA GLU A 29 10.61 -7.14 4.01
C GLU A 29 11.65 -6.06 4.35
N TYR A 30 11.56 -5.47 5.52
CA TYR A 30 12.36 -4.32 5.94
C TYR A 30 13.38 -4.66 7.03
N ALA A 31 13.66 -5.96 7.25
CA ALA A 31 14.47 -6.43 8.37
C ALA A 31 15.85 -5.77 8.46
N GLU A 32 16.43 -5.38 7.32
CA GLU A 32 17.76 -4.78 7.26
C GLU A 32 17.73 -3.26 7.07
N GLN A 33 16.55 -2.67 6.96
CA GLN A 33 16.42 -1.22 6.81
C GLN A 33 15.98 -0.59 8.12
N PRO A 34 16.80 0.29 8.72
CA PRO A 34 16.40 1.00 9.95
C PRO A 34 15.13 1.83 9.74
N LEU A 35 14.29 1.90 10.77
CA LEU A 35 13.04 2.65 10.70
C LEU A 35 13.25 4.10 10.26
N ALA A 36 14.23 4.78 10.80
CA ALA A 36 14.48 6.19 10.48
C ALA A 36 14.82 6.37 8.99
N GLU A 37 15.55 5.43 8.41
CA GLU A 37 15.85 5.45 6.98
C GLU A 37 14.59 5.24 6.14
N TRP A 38 13.76 4.28 6.51
CA TRP A 38 12.49 4.05 5.83
C TRP A 38 11.56 5.26 5.93
N GLN A 39 11.49 5.88 7.09
CA GLN A 39 10.66 7.09 7.27
C GLN A 39 11.09 8.22 6.34
N ARG A 40 12.39 8.42 6.15
CA ARG A 40 12.91 9.43 5.22
C ARG A 40 12.61 9.08 3.77
N GLU A 41 12.81 7.83 3.39
CA GLU A 41 12.50 7.35 2.04
C GLU A 41 11.01 7.49 1.72
N PHE A 42 10.16 7.10 2.66
CA PHE A 42 8.71 7.18 2.49
C PHE A 42 8.24 8.64 2.33
N ALA A 43 8.74 9.53 3.17
CA ALA A 43 8.40 10.95 3.09
C ALA A 43 8.87 11.57 1.76
N ALA A 44 10.07 11.25 1.32
CA ALA A 44 10.59 11.71 0.02
C ALA A 44 9.74 11.17 -1.13
N GLY A 45 9.32 9.92 -1.03
CA GLY A 45 8.48 9.26 -2.03
C GLY A 45 7.12 9.91 -2.23
N GLN A 46 6.54 10.51 -1.17
CA GLN A 46 5.30 11.27 -1.29
C GLN A 46 5.46 12.49 -2.20
N ASN A 47 6.60 13.15 -2.13
CA ASN A 47 6.87 14.35 -2.90
C ASN A 47 7.25 14.08 -4.35
N ASN A 48 7.92 12.96 -4.62
CA ASN A 48 8.35 12.61 -5.99
C ASN A 48 7.43 11.62 -6.70
N GLY A 49 6.38 11.15 -6.02
CA GLY A 49 5.40 10.24 -6.59
C GLY A 49 5.78 8.76 -6.56
N ASP A 50 6.88 8.38 -5.92
CA ASP A 50 7.24 6.96 -5.81
C ASP A 50 6.24 6.18 -4.97
N TRP A 51 5.66 6.83 -3.94
CA TRP A 51 4.71 6.26 -3.00
C TRP A 51 3.52 7.20 -2.80
N SER A 52 2.63 7.32 -3.78
CA SER A 52 1.42 8.15 -3.62
C SER A 52 0.47 7.46 -2.64
N CYS A 53 0.45 7.91 -1.40
CA CYS A 53 -0.30 7.27 -0.33
C CYS A 53 -1.61 8.00 -0.03
N LEU A 54 -2.71 7.25 -0.03
CA LEU A 54 -4.02 7.71 0.41
C LEU A 54 -4.20 7.26 1.86
N ILE A 55 -4.61 8.18 2.74
CA ILE A 55 -4.82 7.87 4.15
C ILE A 55 -6.27 8.11 4.55
N ALA A 56 -6.72 7.36 5.54
CA ALA A 56 -8.03 7.55 6.19
C ALA A 56 -7.83 8.23 7.53
N LEU A 57 -8.59 9.30 7.76
CA LEU A 57 -8.52 10.10 8.98
C LEU A 57 -9.90 10.19 9.64
N ASP A 58 -9.92 10.15 10.97
CA ASP A 58 -11.06 10.55 11.79
C ASP A 58 -10.62 11.79 12.57
N GLY A 59 -11.05 12.98 12.10
CA GLY A 59 -10.43 14.21 12.56
C GLY A 59 -8.94 14.21 12.21
N GLU A 60 -8.08 14.35 13.21
CA GLU A 60 -6.62 14.26 13.03
C GLU A 60 -6.06 12.86 13.35
N ARG A 61 -6.93 11.89 13.65
CA ARG A 61 -6.50 10.54 13.99
C ARG A 61 -6.31 9.71 12.72
N LEU A 62 -5.11 9.21 12.52
CA LEU A 62 -4.79 8.33 11.41
C LEU A 62 -5.38 6.95 11.65
N LEU A 63 -6.14 6.43 10.67
CA LEU A 63 -6.81 5.13 10.75
C LEU A 63 -6.16 4.06 9.88
N GLY A 64 -5.57 4.45 8.76
CA GLY A 64 -4.98 3.51 7.81
C GLY A 64 -4.62 4.19 6.50
N GLY A 65 -4.21 3.38 5.54
CA GLY A 65 -3.84 3.89 4.22
C GLY A 65 -3.57 2.80 3.20
N ALA A 66 -3.29 3.24 1.99
CA ALA A 66 -2.82 2.41 0.88
C ALA A 66 -2.00 3.30 -0.05
N ALA A 67 -1.09 2.71 -0.79
CA ALA A 67 -0.22 3.47 -1.69
C ALA A 67 -0.28 2.95 -3.12
N LEU A 68 -0.12 3.87 -4.06
CA LEU A 68 0.19 3.56 -5.45
C LEU A 68 1.69 3.76 -5.61
N ALA A 69 2.43 2.67 -5.79
CA ALA A 69 3.88 2.68 -5.88
C ALA A 69 4.32 2.45 -7.33
N ARG A 70 5.38 3.13 -7.75
CA ARG A 70 5.98 2.89 -9.07
C ARG A 70 6.64 1.54 -9.15
N ALA A 71 7.30 1.13 -8.08
CA ALA A 71 7.99 -0.14 -7.96
C ALA A 71 7.82 -0.65 -6.54
N ASP A 72 7.61 -1.96 -6.39
CA ASP A 72 7.40 -2.56 -5.07
C ASP A 72 8.03 -3.94 -4.94
N LEU A 73 8.47 -4.55 -6.02
CA LEU A 73 9.07 -5.88 -6.01
C LEU A 73 10.32 -5.87 -6.89
N ALA A 74 11.49 -5.94 -6.25
CA ALA A 74 12.76 -5.88 -6.94
C ALA A 74 12.96 -7.01 -7.97
N LEU A 75 12.31 -8.16 -7.73
CA LEU A 75 12.36 -9.31 -8.65
C LEU A 75 11.63 -9.05 -9.97
N ARG A 76 10.71 -8.08 -9.99
CA ARG A 76 9.92 -7.77 -11.18
C ARG A 76 9.95 -6.26 -11.45
N PRO A 77 11.11 -5.72 -11.85
CA PRO A 77 11.23 -4.30 -12.17
C PRO A 77 10.48 -3.91 -13.47
N ASP A 78 10.07 -4.90 -14.25
CA ASP A 78 9.29 -4.73 -15.48
C ASP A 78 7.82 -4.42 -15.23
N LEU A 79 7.33 -4.64 -14.01
CA LEU A 79 5.91 -4.46 -13.68
C LEU A 79 5.67 -3.18 -12.88
N GLY A 80 4.50 -2.62 -13.06
CA GLY A 80 4.02 -1.45 -12.33
C GLY A 80 2.82 -0.82 -13.00
N PRO A 81 2.08 0.04 -12.31
CA PRO A 81 2.29 0.43 -10.91
C PRO A 81 1.79 -0.64 -9.94
N TRP A 82 2.00 -0.42 -8.65
CA TRP A 82 1.69 -1.40 -7.60
C TRP A 82 0.72 -0.82 -6.58
N LEU A 83 -0.22 -1.65 -6.13
CA LEU A 83 -0.91 -1.43 -4.87
C LEU A 83 0.02 -1.91 -3.76
N ALA A 84 0.37 -1.02 -2.83
CA ALA A 84 1.34 -1.30 -1.78
C ALA A 84 0.90 -0.67 -0.46
N CYS A 85 1.56 -1.06 0.61
CA CYS A 85 1.42 -0.42 1.93
C CYS A 85 -0.02 -0.36 2.44
N VAL A 86 -0.83 -1.39 2.16
CA VAL A 86 -2.22 -1.45 2.66
C VAL A 86 -2.20 -1.80 4.14
N PHE A 87 -2.70 -0.91 4.97
CA PHE A 87 -2.77 -1.13 6.41
C PHE A 87 -3.93 -0.35 7.02
N VAL A 88 -4.65 -1.00 7.93
CA VAL A 88 -5.68 -0.36 8.76
C VAL A 88 -5.36 -0.66 10.22
N SER A 89 -5.37 0.37 11.06
CA SER A 89 -5.07 0.21 12.48
C SER A 89 -6.08 -0.77 13.10
N PRO A 90 -5.65 -1.58 14.10
CA PRO A 90 -6.53 -2.60 14.68
C PRO A 90 -7.87 -2.04 15.17
N GLN A 91 -7.89 -0.84 15.74
CA GLN A 91 -9.10 -0.22 16.28
C GLN A 91 -10.09 0.20 15.19
N ALA A 92 -9.62 0.35 13.95
CA ALA A 92 -10.44 0.80 12.83
C ALA A 92 -10.84 -0.33 11.87
N ARG A 93 -10.46 -1.57 12.15
CA ARG A 93 -10.79 -2.73 11.32
C ARG A 93 -12.27 -3.10 11.41
N GLY A 94 -12.75 -3.83 10.41
CA GLY A 94 -14.13 -4.28 10.37
C GLY A 94 -15.13 -3.23 9.88
N GLN A 95 -14.67 -2.13 9.31
CA GLN A 95 -15.49 -1.03 8.83
C GLN A 95 -15.40 -0.81 7.31
N GLY A 96 -14.73 -1.71 6.59
CA GLY A 96 -14.57 -1.61 5.14
C GLY A 96 -13.57 -0.55 4.68
N LEU A 97 -12.69 -0.06 5.57
CA LEU A 97 -11.74 1.00 5.21
C LEU A 97 -10.72 0.54 4.17
N ALA A 98 -10.21 -0.69 4.28
CA ALA A 98 -9.24 -1.20 3.32
C ALA A 98 -9.81 -1.20 1.90
N GLU A 99 -11.05 -1.65 1.73
CA GLU A 99 -11.71 -1.63 0.42
C GLU A 99 -11.84 -0.22 -0.15
N ARG A 100 -12.24 0.73 0.69
CA ARG A 100 -12.39 2.13 0.26
C ARG A 100 -11.06 2.75 -0.12
N LEU A 101 -10.00 2.44 0.62
CA LEU A 101 -8.64 2.90 0.33
C LEU A 101 -8.14 2.30 -1.00
N ILE A 102 -8.33 1.00 -1.17
CA ILE A 102 -7.93 0.30 -2.40
C ILE A 102 -8.69 0.85 -3.60
N ASP A 103 -10.00 1.10 -3.45
CA ASP A 103 -10.80 1.73 -4.51
C ASP A 103 -10.27 3.10 -4.88
N GLY A 104 -9.86 3.90 -3.90
CA GLY A 104 -9.27 5.21 -4.14
C GLY A 104 -7.96 5.13 -4.92
N ILE A 105 -7.11 4.15 -4.59
CA ILE A 105 -5.87 3.90 -5.32
C ILE A 105 -6.16 3.41 -6.75
N SER A 106 -7.14 2.52 -6.90
CA SER A 106 -7.57 2.03 -8.21
C SER A 106 -8.02 3.18 -9.11
N GLN A 107 -8.84 4.08 -8.59
CA GLN A 107 -9.31 5.25 -9.34
C GLN A 107 -8.16 6.18 -9.72
N ALA A 108 -7.22 6.41 -8.82
CA ALA A 108 -6.05 7.25 -9.09
C ALA A 108 -5.19 6.64 -10.21
N ALA A 109 -4.95 5.35 -10.16
CA ALA A 109 -4.19 4.65 -11.20
C ALA A 109 -4.88 4.76 -12.56
N LYS A 110 -6.18 4.56 -12.59
CA LYS A 110 -6.98 4.68 -13.81
C LYS A 110 -6.92 6.09 -14.38
N GLN A 111 -7.05 7.11 -13.54
CA GLN A 111 -7.00 8.51 -13.95
C GLN A 111 -5.61 8.89 -14.49
N ARG A 112 -4.56 8.22 -14.03
CA ARG A 112 -3.20 8.42 -14.55
C ARG A 112 -2.92 7.66 -15.84
N GLY A 113 -3.92 6.93 -16.37
CA GLY A 113 -3.82 6.25 -17.65
C GLY A 113 -3.27 4.84 -17.60
N PHE A 114 -3.13 4.24 -16.43
CA PHE A 114 -2.69 2.86 -16.31
C PHE A 114 -3.83 1.89 -16.65
N ALA A 115 -3.50 0.80 -17.35
CA ALA A 115 -4.48 -0.22 -17.75
C ALA A 115 -4.69 -1.27 -16.66
N ARG A 116 -3.70 -1.46 -15.79
CA ARG A 116 -3.71 -2.49 -14.74
C ARG A 116 -2.73 -2.11 -13.65
N PHE A 117 -2.86 -2.76 -12.49
CA PHE A 117 -1.89 -2.63 -11.41
C PHE A 117 -1.68 -3.99 -10.73
N TYR A 118 -0.62 -4.06 -9.94
CA TYR A 118 -0.10 -5.30 -9.38
C TYR A 118 -0.02 -5.20 -7.87
N LEU A 119 0.00 -6.35 -7.21
CA LEU A 119 0.36 -6.45 -5.79
C LEU A 119 1.10 -7.76 -5.55
N HIS A 120 1.81 -7.86 -4.45
CA HIS A 120 2.25 -9.15 -3.94
C HIS A 120 1.78 -9.32 -2.50
N THR A 121 1.47 -10.55 -2.13
CA THR A 121 0.96 -10.85 -0.81
C THR A 121 1.44 -12.23 -0.36
N GLN A 122 1.65 -12.37 0.94
CA GLN A 122 2.07 -13.62 1.55
C GLN A 122 0.88 -14.49 1.96
N ASN A 123 -0.21 -13.89 2.40
CA ASN A 123 -1.32 -14.63 3.00
C ASN A 123 -2.71 -14.02 2.75
N LYS A 124 -2.84 -13.05 1.86
CA LYS A 124 -4.12 -12.38 1.56
C LYS A 124 -4.63 -12.66 0.15
N GLN A 125 -4.11 -13.69 -0.52
CA GLN A 125 -4.49 -14.01 -1.89
C GLN A 125 -6.00 -14.26 -2.04
N ASP A 126 -6.62 -14.92 -1.07
CA ASP A 126 -8.06 -15.19 -1.12
C ASP A 126 -8.88 -13.89 -0.97
N TYR A 127 -8.44 -13.00 -0.09
CA TYR A 127 -9.06 -11.69 0.09
C TYR A 127 -9.06 -10.91 -1.22
N TYR A 128 -7.92 -10.88 -1.90
CA TYR A 128 -7.79 -10.14 -3.15
C TYR A 128 -8.50 -10.84 -4.32
N ALA A 129 -8.46 -12.17 -4.37
CA ALA A 129 -9.14 -12.93 -5.41
C ALA A 129 -10.65 -12.64 -5.44
N LYS A 130 -11.26 -12.51 -4.25
CA LYS A 130 -12.69 -12.16 -4.13
C LYS A 130 -12.99 -10.74 -4.63
N ARG A 131 -11.99 -9.91 -4.80
CA ARG A 131 -12.11 -8.51 -5.21
C ARG A 131 -11.59 -8.22 -6.60
N GLY A 132 -11.52 -9.26 -7.44
CA GLY A 132 -11.21 -9.11 -8.85
C GLY A 132 -9.72 -9.22 -9.20
N TRP A 133 -8.89 -9.59 -8.24
CA TRP A 133 -7.48 -9.83 -8.51
C TRP A 133 -7.24 -11.26 -8.94
N THR A 134 -6.31 -11.46 -9.88
CA THR A 134 -5.94 -12.76 -10.43
C THR A 134 -4.49 -13.06 -10.12
N VAL A 135 -4.19 -14.30 -9.75
CA VAL A 135 -2.81 -14.73 -9.55
C VAL A 135 -2.08 -14.75 -10.88
N LEU A 136 -1.01 -13.98 -10.99
CA LEU A 136 -0.14 -13.97 -12.16
C LEU A 136 1.00 -14.99 -12.00
N GLU A 137 1.57 -15.07 -10.81
CA GLU A 137 2.74 -15.89 -10.54
C GLU A 137 2.83 -16.18 -9.04
N ARG A 138 3.39 -17.34 -8.69
CA ARG A 138 3.80 -17.66 -7.33
C ARG A 138 5.32 -17.62 -7.29
N PHE A 139 5.87 -17.07 -6.22
CA PHE A 139 7.32 -16.98 -6.04
C PHE A 139 7.69 -17.12 -4.57
N ARG A 140 8.98 -17.32 -4.30
CA ARG A 140 9.46 -17.44 -2.94
C ARG A 140 10.37 -16.25 -2.61
N ALA A 141 10.06 -15.57 -1.52
CA ALA A 141 10.85 -14.47 -1.00
C ALA A 141 10.65 -14.38 0.50
N TRP A 142 11.67 -13.87 1.22
CA TRP A 142 11.63 -13.71 2.68
C TRP A 142 11.25 -15.02 3.40
N ASP A 143 11.77 -16.15 2.91
CA ASP A 143 11.54 -17.49 3.43
C ASP A 143 10.08 -17.96 3.39
N ASN A 144 9.24 -17.32 2.58
CA ASN A 144 7.84 -17.69 2.44
C ASN A 144 7.39 -17.65 1.00
N GLU A 145 6.31 -18.37 0.74
CA GLU A 145 5.66 -18.31 -0.55
C GLU A 145 4.89 -17.02 -0.69
N GLN A 146 4.98 -16.40 -1.86
CA GLN A 146 4.35 -15.14 -2.19
C GLN A 146 3.48 -15.30 -3.42
N TRP A 147 2.45 -14.47 -3.52
CA TRP A 147 1.51 -14.43 -4.63
C TRP A 147 1.63 -13.07 -5.32
N LEU A 148 2.03 -13.09 -6.59
CA LEU A 148 2.00 -11.90 -7.44
C LEU A 148 0.64 -11.87 -8.12
N MET A 149 -0.09 -10.79 -7.94
CA MET A 149 -1.45 -10.66 -8.43
C MET A 149 -1.60 -9.41 -9.30
N VAL A 150 -2.58 -9.47 -10.19
CA VAL A 150 -2.86 -8.40 -11.14
C VAL A 150 -4.36 -8.15 -11.21
N ARG A 151 -4.72 -6.89 -11.43
CA ARG A 151 -6.11 -6.47 -11.67
C ARG A 151 -6.15 -5.42 -12.76
N ASP A 152 -7.09 -5.57 -13.70
CA ASP A 152 -7.36 -4.56 -14.72
C ASP A 152 -8.10 -3.36 -14.10
N LEU A 153 -7.81 -2.18 -14.63
CA LEU A 153 -8.38 -0.93 -14.17
C LEU A 153 -9.52 -0.44 -15.05
#